data_08bf164926d6faac40a16dbd862edd34
#
_entry.id   08bf164926d6faac40a16dbd862edd34
#
_cell.length_a   1.000
_cell.length_b   1.000
_cell.length_c   1.000
_cell.angle_alpha   90.00
_cell.angle_beta   90.00
_cell.angle_gamma   90.00
#
_symmetry.space_group_name_H-M   'P 1'
#
loop_
_entity.id
_entity.type
_entity.pdbx_description
1 polymer ?
#
loop_
_entity_poly.entity_id
_entity_poly.type
_entity_poly.pdbx_seq_one_letter_code
_entity_poly.pdbx_strand_id
1 'polypeptide(L)'
;MLLLALLGLVLPACKKASAVSAEKAKANVVGLTKATHSDVAEVRSGLPSGAPFLLPLFTTGKPPADDPHGARSALETARNKVQDLRVSKGTFFAVAGTDGVVIRDDQDPDLMVGRPLLPSFPELQTALAGKYVETHGSMPEAAGVRGRGDGQWVAAQPVLQGSEVKGLYVTGWSWSAYAYRLERALSSNLRSELTEGQKLPLAYVYLIVGKDVYGTPISPEVNAEAISKLSPLSNASATTPTSFELEIAGREFGLAVELAPDLGRDVAVAVLRSET
;
A
#
# COMPACT_ATOMS: atom_id res chain seq x y z
N MET A 1 -55.71 -46.75 -2.19
CA MET A 1 -54.54 -46.11 -2.83
C MET A 1 -53.97 -45.05 -1.86
N LEU A 2 -52.89 -45.39 -1.17
CA LEU A 2 -52.29 -44.55 -0.20
C LEU A 2 -51.06 -43.86 -0.86
N LEU A 3 -51.09 -42.55 -1.07
CA LEU A 3 -50.01 -41.81 -1.68
C LEU A 3 -49.03 -41.43 -0.55
N LEU A 4 -47.87 -42.10 -0.48
CA LEU A 4 -46.77 -41.70 0.39
C LEU A 4 -46.01 -40.50 -0.26
N ALA A 5 -46.17 -39.31 0.32
CA ALA A 5 -45.37 -38.17 -0.03
C ALA A 5 -43.98 -38.30 0.66
N LEU A 6 -42.93 -38.59 -0.13
CA LEU A 6 -41.55 -38.49 0.32
C LEU A 6 -41.18 -37.01 0.47
N LEU A 7 -41.18 -36.54 1.71
CA LEU A 7 -40.54 -35.26 2.05
C LEU A 7 -39.00 -35.45 2.01
N GLY A 8 -38.38 -35.03 0.92
CA GLY A 8 -36.90 -34.96 0.85
C GLY A 8 -36.37 -33.91 1.81
N LEU A 9 -35.79 -34.34 2.94
CA LEU A 9 -35.01 -33.48 3.80
C LEU A 9 -33.75 -33.07 3.01
N VAL A 10 -33.73 -31.83 2.51
CA VAL A 10 -32.50 -31.19 2.03
C VAL A 10 -31.71 -30.80 3.28
N LEU A 11 -30.77 -31.67 3.68
CA LEU A 11 -29.78 -31.34 4.71
C LEU A 11 -28.93 -30.19 4.17
N PRO A 12 -28.77 -29.06 4.92
CA PRO A 12 -27.84 -28.02 4.51
C PRO A 12 -26.44 -28.64 4.51
N ALA A 13 -25.82 -28.70 3.33
CA ALA A 13 -24.43 -29.11 3.20
C ALA A 13 -23.57 -28.20 4.10
N CYS A 14 -22.91 -28.78 5.10
CA CYS A 14 -21.94 -28.04 5.90
C CYS A 14 -20.85 -27.47 4.95
N LYS A 15 -20.83 -26.15 4.77
CA LYS A 15 -19.76 -25.51 4.01
C LYS A 15 -18.45 -25.78 4.73
N LYS A 16 -17.39 -26.13 4.00
CA LYS A 16 -16.03 -26.24 4.55
C LYS A 16 -15.62 -24.92 5.20
N ALA A 17 -14.84 -24.98 6.27
CA ALA A 17 -14.37 -23.76 6.97
C ALA A 17 -13.56 -22.83 6.05
N SER A 18 -12.78 -23.40 5.13
CA SER A 18 -12.08 -22.67 4.06
C SER A 18 -13.01 -21.89 3.15
N ALA A 19 -14.14 -22.48 2.73
CA ALA A 19 -15.13 -21.81 1.88
C ALA A 19 -15.81 -20.63 2.60
N VAL A 20 -16.14 -20.79 3.88
CA VAL A 20 -16.67 -19.69 4.70
C VAL A 20 -15.64 -18.58 4.86
N SER A 21 -14.38 -18.93 5.12
CA SER A 21 -13.26 -18.01 5.23
C SER A 21 -13.04 -17.23 3.93
N ALA A 22 -13.14 -17.91 2.77
CA ALA A 22 -13.00 -17.30 1.45
C ALA A 22 -14.09 -16.25 1.16
N GLU A 23 -15.37 -16.58 1.46
CA GLU A 23 -16.46 -15.61 1.30
C GLU A 23 -16.31 -14.38 2.20
N LYS A 24 -15.90 -14.56 3.44
CA LYS A 24 -15.64 -13.43 4.35
C LYS A 24 -14.41 -12.65 3.93
N ALA A 25 -13.36 -13.31 3.41
CA ALA A 25 -12.18 -12.64 2.87
C ALA A 25 -12.52 -11.73 1.68
N LYS A 26 -13.49 -12.13 0.80
CA LYS A 26 -13.97 -11.27 -0.28
C LYS A 26 -14.53 -9.94 0.21
N ALA A 27 -15.40 -9.97 1.21
CA ALA A 27 -15.95 -8.74 1.79
C ALA A 27 -14.83 -7.84 2.38
N ASN A 28 -13.84 -8.46 3.03
CA ASN A 28 -12.72 -7.74 3.62
C ASN A 28 -11.83 -7.11 2.55
N VAL A 29 -11.47 -7.82 1.49
CA VAL A 29 -10.58 -7.29 0.44
C VAL A 29 -11.20 -6.11 -0.29
N VAL A 30 -12.51 -6.15 -0.60
CA VAL A 30 -13.24 -5.01 -1.21
C VAL A 30 -13.12 -3.75 -0.33
N GLY A 31 -13.30 -3.89 0.99
CA GLY A 31 -13.15 -2.78 1.91
C GLY A 31 -11.74 -2.20 1.92
N LEU A 32 -10.72 -3.06 1.86
CA LEU A 32 -9.32 -2.64 1.83
C LEU A 32 -8.91 -2.01 0.50
N THR A 33 -9.37 -2.55 -0.64
CA THR A 33 -9.12 -1.94 -1.96
C THR A 33 -9.75 -0.55 -2.06
N LYS A 34 -10.96 -0.37 -1.51
CA LYS A 34 -11.57 0.96 -1.41
C LYS A 34 -10.77 1.92 -0.53
N ALA A 35 -10.24 1.45 0.60
CA ALA A 35 -9.35 2.25 1.46
C ALA A 35 -8.08 2.64 0.71
N THR A 36 -7.49 1.71 -0.05
CA THR A 36 -6.32 1.96 -0.91
C THR A 36 -6.59 3.05 -1.94
N HIS A 37 -7.74 3.01 -2.63
CA HIS A 37 -8.16 4.07 -3.55
C HIS A 37 -8.19 5.44 -2.86
N SER A 38 -8.76 5.53 -1.65
CA SER A 38 -8.80 6.76 -0.86
C SER A 38 -7.41 7.25 -0.47
N ASP A 39 -6.54 6.33 0.00
CA ASP A 39 -5.17 6.65 0.41
C ASP A 39 -4.33 7.22 -0.75
N VAL A 40 -4.47 6.67 -1.95
CA VAL A 40 -3.80 7.18 -3.16
C VAL A 40 -4.39 8.52 -3.60
N ALA A 41 -5.71 8.69 -3.53
CA ALA A 41 -6.38 9.94 -3.87
C ALA A 41 -5.90 11.10 -2.98
N GLU A 42 -5.66 10.87 -1.68
CA GLU A 42 -5.06 11.86 -0.77
C GLU A 42 -3.68 12.33 -1.25
N VAL A 43 -2.85 11.42 -1.76
CA VAL A 43 -1.53 11.76 -2.31
C VAL A 43 -1.65 12.52 -3.64
N ARG A 44 -2.53 12.08 -4.55
CA ARG A 44 -2.78 12.71 -5.86
C ARG A 44 -3.25 14.15 -5.74
N SER A 45 -4.08 14.44 -4.75
CA SER A 45 -4.54 15.80 -4.46
C SER A 45 -3.50 16.60 -3.67
N GLY A 46 -2.88 15.94 -2.70
CA GLY A 46 -2.03 16.59 -1.72
C GLY A 46 -0.67 17.04 -2.26
N LEU A 47 0.04 16.20 -3.03
CA LEU A 47 1.39 16.54 -3.51
C LEU A 47 1.40 17.78 -4.40
N PRO A 48 0.51 17.94 -5.42
CA PRO A 48 0.44 19.17 -6.20
C PRO A 48 0.16 20.41 -5.35
N SER A 49 -0.69 20.26 -4.33
CA SER A 49 -1.04 21.35 -3.42
C SER A 49 0.09 21.71 -2.46
N GLY A 50 0.93 20.73 -2.12
CA GLY A 50 2.06 20.88 -1.20
C GLY A 50 3.35 21.39 -1.87
N ALA A 51 3.59 21.06 -3.13
CA ALA A 51 4.83 21.40 -3.83
C ALA A 51 5.17 22.91 -3.82
N PRO A 52 4.22 23.86 -3.92
CA PRO A 52 4.53 25.30 -3.85
C PRO A 52 5.19 25.71 -2.54
N PHE A 53 4.95 25.03 -1.42
CA PHE A 53 5.60 25.34 -0.13
C PHE A 53 7.09 24.98 -0.11
N LEU A 54 7.55 24.15 -1.05
CA LEU A 54 8.96 23.78 -1.20
C LEU A 54 9.72 24.74 -2.12
N LEU A 55 9.04 25.55 -2.95
CA LEU A 55 9.69 26.43 -3.90
C LEU A 55 10.68 27.43 -3.23
N PRO A 56 10.42 28.00 -2.05
CA PRO A 56 11.39 28.89 -1.40
C PRO A 56 12.76 28.24 -1.17
N LEU A 57 12.85 26.93 -0.96
CA LEU A 57 14.13 26.22 -0.80
C LEU A 57 15.07 26.41 -1.99
N PHE A 58 14.50 26.54 -3.18
CA PHE A 58 15.24 26.61 -4.44
C PHE A 58 15.48 28.06 -4.93
N THR A 59 14.93 29.05 -4.23
CA THR A 59 14.98 30.47 -4.65
C THR A 59 15.75 31.39 -3.71
N THR A 60 16.24 30.88 -2.57
CA THR A 60 16.97 31.65 -1.54
C THR A 60 18.43 31.96 -1.87
N GLY A 61 18.95 31.45 -2.99
CA GLY A 61 20.35 31.63 -3.39
C GLY A 61 21.36 30.71 -2.68
N LYS A 62 20.89 29.88 -1.74
CA LYS A 62 21.67 28.77 -1.17
C LYS A 62 21.22 27.46 -1.79
N PRO A 63 22.12 26.50 -2.08
CA PRO A 63 21.73 25.16 -2.44
C PRO A 63 20.84 24.55 -1.33
N PRO A 64 19.69 23.92 -1.64
CA PRO A 64 18.86 23.31 -0.61
C PRO A 64 19.57 22.25 0.24
N ALA A 65 20.58 21.59 -0.31
CA ALA A 65 21.42 20.62 0.40
C ALA A 65 22.25 21.25 1.54
N ASP A 66 22.56 22.54 1.44
CA ASP A 66 23.31 23.29 2.46
C ASP A 66 22.40 23.85 3.59
N ASP A 67 21.08 23.63 3.47
CA ASP A 67 20.09 24.03 4.47
C ASP A 67 19.14 22.88 4.85
N PRO A 68 19.64 21.84 5.53
CA PRO A 68 18.82 20.68 5.91
C PRO A 68 17.68 21.03 6.88
N HIS A 69 17.85 22.09 7.71
CA HIS A 69 16.80 22.56 8.61
C HIS A 69 15.69 23.27 7.85
N GLY A 70 16.03 24.14 6.90
CA GLY A 70 15.06 24.79 6.03
C GLY A 70 14.29 23.79 5.18
N ALA A 71 14.99 22.77 4.64
CA ALA A 71 14.34 21.70 3.86
C ALA A 71 13.32 20.92 4.72
N ARG A 72 13.68 20.53 5.95
CA ARG A 72 12.77 19.86 6.87
C ARG A 72 11.56 20.73 7.23
N SER A 73 11.80 22.00 7.58
CA SER A 73 10.73 22.95 7.92
C SER A 73 9.75 23.17 6.75
N ALA A 74 10.26 23.19 5.52
CA ALA A 74 9.41 23.30 4.34
C ALA A 74 8.55 22.06 4.12
N LEU A 75 9.11 20.85 4.30
CA LEU A 75 8.36 19.59 4.24
C LEU A 75 7.25 19.54 5.31
N GLU A 76 7.57 19.88 6.55
CA GLU A 76 6.62 19.98 7.66
C GLU A 76 5.52 21.02 7.37
N THR A 77 5.89 22.17 6.78
CA THR A 77 4.94 23.22 6.40
C THR A 77 4.00 22.72 5.32
N ALA A 78 4.51 22.11 4.25
CA ALA A 78 3.71 21.55 3.18
C ALA A 78 2.70 20.52 3.74
N ARG A 79 3.19 19.59 4.56
CA ARG A 79 2.36 18.56 5.18
C ARG A 79 1.27 19.14 6.09
N ASN A 80 1.60 20.12 6.93
CA ASN A 80 0.67 20.70 7.89
C ASN A 80 -0.38 21.63 7.24
N LYS A 81 -0.02 22.31 6.16
CA LYS A 81 -0.92 23.26 5.45
C LYS A 81 -1.87 22.56 4.48
N VAL A 82 -1.53 21.38 4.00
CA VAL A 82 -2.36 20.62 3.05
C VAL A 82 -3.06 19.48 3.78
N GLN A 83 -4.39 19.55 3.85
CA GLN A 83 -5.21 18.59 4.59
C GLN A 83 -4.94 17.15 4.13
N ASP A 84 -4.90 16.93 2.81
CA ASP A 84 -4.71 15.60 2.23
C ASP A 84 -3.33 15.01 2.57
N LEU A 85 -2.27 15.83 2.60
CA LEU A 85 -0.94 15.38 3.03
C LEU A 85 -0.89 15.07 4.52
N ARG A 86 -1.65 15.79 5.34
CA ARG A 86 -1.69 15.57 6.78
C ARG A 86 -2.33 14.23 7.16
N VAL A 87 -3.33 13.79 6.38
CA VAL A 87 -4.02 12.50 6.60
C VAL A 87 -3.47 11.36 5.77
N SER A 88 -2.69 11.67 4.73
CA SER A 88 -2.11 10.68 3.82
C SER A 88 -1.20 9.69 4.56
N LYS A 89 -1.02 8.54 3.96
CA LYS A 89 -0.39 7.38 4.60
C LYS A 89 1.05 7.15 4.12
N GLY A 90 1.63 8.15 3.49
CA GLY A 90 3.05 8.12 3.14
C GLY A 90 3.93 7.79 4.36
N THR A 91 4.88 6.89 4.19
CA THR A 91 5.86 6.57 5.24
C THR A 91 6.99 7.57 5.30
N PHE A 92 7.12 8.41 4.28
CA PHE A 92 8.07 9.51 4.18
C PHE A 92 7.52 10.62 3.28
N PHE A 93 8.03 11.83 3.47
CA PHE A 93 7.93 12.95 2.54
C PHE A 93 9.33 13.50 2.32
N ALA A 94 9.73 13.60 1.06
CA ALA A 94 11.08 14.02 0.72
C ALA A 94 11.09 15.12 -0.34
N VAL A 95 12.13 15.94 -0.31
CA VAL A 95 12.49 16.85 -1.38
C VAL A 95 13.74 16.31 -2.08
N ALA A 96 13.71 16.28 -3.42
CA ALA A 96 14.87 15.87 -4.23
C ALA A 96 15.25 16.97 -5.23
N GLY A 97 16.50 16.97 -5.65
CA GLY A 97 17.03 17.89 -6.66
C GLY A 97 16.57 17.52 -8.09
N THR A 98 17.00 18.34 -9.05
CA THR A 98 16.76 18.09 -10.50
C THR A 98 17.59 16.92 -11.05
N ASP A 99 18.55 16.44 -10.28
CA ASP A 99 19.32 15.21 -10.53
C ASP A 99 18.63 13.94 -9.99
N GLY A 100 17.50 14.12 -9.30
CA GLY A 100 16.76 13.02 -8.66
C GLY A 100 17.40 12.53 -7.37
N VAL A 101 18.36 13.25 -6.80
CA VAL A 101 18.98 12.91 -5.52
C VAL A 101 18.18 13.53 -4.37
N VAL A 102 17.88 12.74 -3.35
CA VAL A 102 17.15 13.21 -2.16
C VAL A 102 18.03 14.20 -1.38
N ILE A 103 17.48 15.39 -1.17
CA ILE A 103 18.10 16.47 -0.37
C ILE A 103 17.77 16.26 1.10
N ARG A 104 16.51 15.96 1.40
CA ARG A 104 16.01 15.74 2.75
C ARG A 104 14.71 14.95 2.74
N ASP A 105 14.50 14.09 3.76
CA ASP A 105 13.17 13.55 4.10
C ASP A 105 12.66 14.11 5.44
N ASP A 106 11.40 13.82 5.77
CA ASP A 106 10.75 14.24 7.01
C ASP A 106 11.01 13.28 8.19
N GLN A 107 11.74 12.17 7.95
CA GLN A 107 12.03 11.17 8.96
C GLN A 107 13.22 11.57 9.85
N ASP A 108 13.27 10.99 11.05
CA ASP A 108 14.39 11.09 11.96
C ASP A 108 14.76 9.70 12.50
N PRO A 109 15.97 9.19 12.22
CA PRO A 109 16.99 9.75 11.33
C PRO A 109 16.56 9.79 9.86
N ASP A 110 17.07 10.77 9.10
CA ASP A 110 16.93 10.83 7.64
C ASP A 110 17.77 9.71 7.00
N LEU A 111 17.11 8.71 6.49
CA LEU A 111 17.75 7.56 5.84
C LEU A 111 17.81 7.69 4.31
N MET A 112 17.19 8.74 3.75
CA MET A 112 17.09 8.95 2.30
C MET A 112 18.05 10.01 1.77
N VAL A 113 18.60 10.88 2.62
CA VAL A 113 19.50 11.96 2.20
C VAL A 113 20.66 11.42 1.34
N GLY A 114 20.90 12.08 0.20
CA GLY A 114 21.95 11.70 -0.75
C GLY A 114 21.64 10.46 -1.61
N ARG A 115 20.46 9.84 -1.47
CA ARG A 115 20.10 8.66 -2.28
C ARG A 115 19.55 9.08 -3.64
N PRO A 116 20.06 8.51 -4.73
CA PRO A 116 19.49 8.72 -6.06
C PRO A 116 18.21 7.89 -6.20
N LEU A 117 17.12 8.53 -6.61
CA LEU A 117 15.81 7.87 -6.80
C LEU A 117 15.69 7.23 -8.18
N LEU A 118 16.29 7.82 -9.21
CA LEU A 118 16.11 7.40 -10.60
C LEU A 118 16.52 5.94 -10.90
N PRO A 119 17.57 5.38 -10.29
CA PRO A 119 17.92 3.97 -10.52
C PRO A 119 16.84 2.99 -10.05
N SER A 120 16.12 3.35 -8.98
CA SER A 120 15.03 2.52 -8.42
C SER A 120 13.67 2.85 -9.03
N PHE A 121 13.50 4.09 -9.52
CA PHE A 121 12.24 4.63 -10.04
C PHE A 121 12.50 5.45 -11.30
N PRO A 122 12.82 4.81 -12.43
CA PRO A 122 13.18 5.52 -13.67
C PRO A 122 12.05 6.41 -14.23
N GLU A 123 10.78 6.08 -13.92
CA GLU A 123 9.61 6.87 -14.33
C GLU A 123 9.60 8.27 -13.72
N LEU A 124 10.37 8.52 -12.64
CA LEU A 124 10.54 9.86 -12.05
C LEU A 124 11.15 10.88 -13.02
N GLN A 125 11.76 10.43 -14.14
CA GLN A 125 12.11 11.29 -15.26
C GLN A 125 10.91 12.10 -15.78
N THR A 126 9.71 11.53 -15.69
CA THR A 126 8.46 12.23 -16.04
C THR A 126 8.21 13.42 -15.11
N ALA A 127 8.51 13.28 -13.81
CA ALA A 127 8.40 14.38 -12.87
C ALA A 127 9.47 15.45 -13.10
N LEU A 128 10.69 15.06 -13.47
CA LEU A 128 11.73 15.99 -13.90
C LEU A 128 11.39 16.72 -15.21
N ALA A 129 10.51 16.13 -16.03
CA ALA A 129 9.92 16.79 -17.21
C ALA A 129 8.68 17.63 -16.89
N GLY A 130 8.38 17.89 -15.62
CA GLY A 130 7.33 18.80 -15.18
C GLY A 130 5.93 18.19 -15.01
N LYS A 131 5.79 16.85 -14.94
CA LYS A 131 4.51 16.17 -14.81
C LYS A 131 4.48 15.31 -13.53
N TYR A 132 3.35 15.34 -12.82
CA TYR A 132 3.09 14.38 -11.74
C TYR A 132 3.23 12.92 -12.23
N VAL A 133 3.81 12.07 -11.39
CA VAL A 133 3.97 10.65 -11.70
C VAL A 133 3.80 9.79 -10.46
N GLU A 134 3.25 8.60 -10.66
CA GLU A 134 3.21 7.50 -9.70
C GLU A 134 3.92 6.29 -10.32
N THR A 135 4.68 5.59 -9.50
CA THR A 135 5.43 4.40 -9.93
C THR A 135 5.69 3.48 -8.75
N HIS A 136 6.21 2.30 -9.02
CA HIS A 136 6.74 1.42 -7.99
C HIS A 136 8.09 0.85 -8.40
N GLY A 137 8.88 0.48 -7.41
CA GLY A 137 10.22 -0.04 -7.61
C GLY A 137 10.77 -0.62 -6.32
N SER A 138 12.08 -0.81 -6.24
CA SER A 138 12.74 -1.37 -5.07
C SER A 138 13.92 -0.52 -4.65
N MET A 139 14.08 -0.29 -3.37
CA MET A 139 15.24 0.35 -2.77
C MET A 139 15.95 -0.61 -1.82
N PRO A 140 17.30 -0.59 -1.73
CA PRO A 140 18.07 -1.47 -0.84
C PRO A 140 17.68 -1.33 0.62
N GLU A 141 17.38 -0.10 1.06
CA GLU A 141 16.79 0.23 2.35
C GLU A 141 15.61 1.15 2.09
N ALA A 142 14.41 0.64 2.35
CA ALA A 142 13.20 1.38 2.11
C ALA A 142 12.87 2.29 3.30
N ALA A 143 12.34 3.49 3.02
CA ALA A 143 11.76 4.32 4.06
C ALA A 143 10.62 3.56 4.75
N GLY A 144 10.67 3.48 6.09
CA GLY A 144 9.71 2.75 6.92
C GLY A 144 10.03 1.26 7.14
N VAL A 145 11.04 0.70 6.47
CA VAL A 145 11.55 -0.67 6.72
C VAL A 145 13.03 -0.61 6.99
N ARG A 146 13.43 -0.85 8.24
CA ARG A 146 14.84 -0.81 8.65
C ARG A 146 15.52 -2.16 8.43
N GLY A 147 16.78 -2.10 7.98
CA GLY A 147 17.67 -3.26 7.92
C GLY A 147 17.43 -4.23 6.77
N ARG A 148 16.51 -3.94 5.85
CA ARG A 148 16.31 -4.74 4.63
C ARG A 148 15.77 -3.90 3.48
N GLY A 149 16.03 -4.35 2.26
CA GLY A 149 15.34 -3.81 1.07
C GLY A 149 13.86 -4.19 1.06
N ASP A 150 13.03 -3.34 0.49
CA ASP A 150 11.62 -3.61 0.23
C ASP A 150 11.20 -2.93 -1.07
N GLY A 151 10.16 -3.44 -1.71
CA GLY A 151 9.48 -2.74 -2.79
C GLY A 151 8.73 -1.53 -2.25
N GLN A 152 8.61 -0.50 -3.08
CA GLN A 152 7.90 0.73 -2.72
C GLN A 152 6.99 1.21 -3.83
N TRP A 153 5.86 1.77 -3.44
CA TRP A 153 5.10 2.70 -4.26
C TRP A 153 5.58 4.12 -3.96
N VAL A 154 5.75 4.92 -5.01
CA VAL A 154 6.25 6.29 -4.93
C VAL A 154 5.42 7.19 -5.83
N ALA A 155 5.09 8.39 -5.34
CA ALA A 155 4.52 9.48 -6.12
C ALA A 155 5.46 10.69 -6.06
N ALA A 156 5.59 11.39 -7.18
CA ALA A 156 6.39 12.60 -7.27
C ALA A 156 5.68 13.71 -8.02
N GLN A 157 5.78 14.90 -7.45
CA GLN A 157 5.29 16.17 -8.01
C GLN A 157 6.48 17.10 -8.27
N PRO A 158 6.63 17.68 -9.46
CA PRO A 158 7.64 18.70 -9.69
C PRO A 158 7.38 19.96 -8.84
N VAL A 159 8.44 20.52 -8.28
CA VAL A 159 8.45 21.85 -7.69
C VAL A 159 8.78 22.86 -8.79
N LEU A 160 7.83 23.70 -9.15
CA LEU A 160 7.92 24.57 -10.35
C LEU A 160 8.13 26.04 -9.99
N GLN A 161 9.03 26.70 -10.71
CA GLN A 161 9.10 28.16 -10.81
C GLN A 161 8.70 28.57 -12.26
N GLY A 162 7.46 29.00 -12.42
CA GLY A 162 6.91 29.15 -13.76
C GLY A 162 6.79 27.78 -14.45
N SER A 163 7.50 27.61 -15.57
CA SER A 163 7.59 26.32 -16.28
C SER A 163 8.87 25.51 -15.95
N GLU A 164 9.78 26.08 -15.16
CA GLU A 164 11.06 25.46 -14.84
C GLU A 164 10.93 24.54 -13.61
N VAL A 165 11.38 23.29 -13.74
CA VAL A 165 11.46 22.34 -12.61
C VAL A 165 12.69 22.69 -11.77
N LYS A 166 12.49 22.95 -10.49
CA LYS A 166 13.54 23.26 -9.50
C LYS A 166 13.93 22.07 -8.64
N GLY A 167 13.04 21.09 -8.53
CA GLY A 167 13.23 19.87 -7.75
C GLY A 167 11.94 19.04 -7.74
N LEU A 168 11.92 18.00 -6.92
CA LEU A 168 10.77 17.12 -6.76
C LEU A 168 10.28 17.10 -5.31
N TYR A 169 8.98 17.09 -5.14
CA TYR A 169 8.30 16.69 -3.90
C TYR A 169 7.86 15.24 -4.03
N VAL A 170 8.37 14.37 -3.16
CA VAL A 170 8.22 12.92 -3.28
C VAL A 170 7.62 12.36 -1.99
N THR A 171 6.71 11.40 -2.14
CA THR A 171 6.21 10.59 -1.02
C THR A 171 5.98 9.15 -1.49
N GLY A 172 5.77 8.26 -0.54
CA GLY A 172 5.46 6.86 -0.84
C GLY A 172 5.37 6.02 0.41
N TRP A 173 5.26 4.72 0.20
CA TRP A 173 5.29 3.72 1.26
C TRP A 173 5.94 2.44 0.77
N SER A 174 6.59 1.72 1.68
CA SER A 174 7.02 0.36 1.40
C SER A 174 5.80 -0.58 1.40
N TRP A 175 5.84 -1.61 0.56
CA TRP A 175 4.75 -2.57 0.46
C TRP A 175 4.46 -3.26 1.79
N SER A 176 5.50 -3.65 2.54
CA SER A 176 5.34 -4.30 3.85
C SER A 176 4.73 -3.36 4.90
N ALA A 177 5.12 -2.09 4.93
CA ALA A 177 4.55 -1.10 5.84
C ALA A 177 3.08 -0.81 5.49
N TYR A 178 2.76 -0.76 4.20
CA TYR A 178 1.39 -0.55 3.75
C TYR A 178 0.50 -1.77 4.01
N ALA A 179 1.00 -3.00 3.79
CA ALA A 179 0.31 -4.23 4.18
C ALA A 179 0.01 -4.25 5.69
N TYR A 180 0.98 -3.88 6.53
CA TYR A 180 0.79 -3.77 7.99
C TYR A 180 -0.32 -2.79 8.37
N ARG A 181 -0.35 -1.64 7.70
CA ARG A 181 -1.39 -0.65 7.94
C ARG A 181 -2.79 -1.17 7.58
N LEU A 182 -2.93 -1.78 6.39
CA LEU A 182 -4.20 -2.38 5.95
C LEU A 182 -4.63 -3.51 6.89
N GLU A 183 -3.70 -4.35 7.35
CA GLU A 183 -3.97 -5.42 8.31
C GLU A 183 -4.44 -4.88 9.67
N ARG A 184 -3.86 -3.79 10.15
CA ARG A 184 -4.33 -3.12 11.37
C ARG A 184 -5.74 -2.56 11.22
N ALA A 185 -6.05 -1.94 10.08
CA ALA A 185 -7.40 -1.45 9.77
C ALA A 185 -8.40 -2.62 9.75
N LEU A 186 -8.07 -3.72 9.05
CA LEU A 186 -8.89 -4.92 9.03
C LEU A 186 -9.10 -5.49 10.44
N SER A 187 -8.04 -5.64 11.22
CA SER A 187 -8.11 -6.17 12.59
C SER A 187 -8.99 -5.32 13.50
N SER A 188 -8.95 -3.98 13.34
CA SER A 188 -9.82 -3.07 14.07
C SER A 188 -11.30 -3.28 13.69
N ASN A 189 -11.60 -3.39 12.41
CA ASN A 189 -12.95 -3.63 11.92
C ASN A 189 -13.50 -4.97 12.42
N LEU A 190 -12.68 -6.04 12.29
CA LEU A 190 -13.07 -7.38 12.75
C LEU A 190 -13.36 -7.40 14.25
N ARG A 191 -12.61 -6.66 15.08
CA ARG A 191 -12.87 -6.56 16.52
C ARG A 191 -14.18 -5.82 16.82
N SER A 192 -14.50 -4.78 16.05
CA SER A 192 -15.74 -4.01 16.25
C SER A 192 -16.99 -4.79 15.84
N GLU A 193 -16.85 -5.81 14.99
CA GLU A 193 -17.95 -6.67 14.52
C GLU A 193 -18.20 -7.89 15.43
N LEU A 194 -17.28 -8.18 16.38
CA LEU A 194 -17.42 -9.33 17.28
C LEU A 194 -18.57 -9.13 18.27
N THR A 195 -19.38 -10.17 18.41
CA THR A 195 -20.36 -10.30 19.48
C THR A 195 -19.79 -11.14 20.63
N GLU A 196 -20.44 -11.05 21.78
CA GLU A 196 -20.03 -11.80 22.98
C GLU A 196 -19.90 -13.30 22.69
N GLY A 197 -18.77 -13.89 23.11
CA GLY A 197 -18.45 -15.31 22.91
C GLY A 197 -17.85 -15.67 21.57
N GLN A 198 -17.77 -14.74 20.59
CA GLN A 198 -17.10 -14.98 19.33
C GLN A 198 -15.58 -14.82 19.46
N LYS A 199 -14.84 -15.66 18.73
CA LYS A 199 -13.40 -15.55 18.63
C LYS A 199 -13.02 -14.69 17.42
N LEU A 200 -11.94 -13.90 17.56
CA LEU A 200 -11.38 -13.16 16.45
C LEU A 200 -10.82 -14.14 15.41
N PRO A 201 -11.21 -14.03 14.13
CA PRO A 201 -10.60 -14.84 13.08
C PRO A 201 -9.13 -14.47 12.91
N LEU A 202 -8.33 -15.43 12.45
CA LEU A 202 -6.97 -15.14 12.02
C LEU A 202 -7.03 -14.53 10.62
N ALA A 203 -6.50 -13.33 10.46
CA ALA A 203 -6.52 -12.62 9.20
C ALA A 203 -5.18 -11.92 8.94
N TYR A 204 -4.66 -12.07 7.73
CA TYR A 204 -3.45 -11.44 7.24
C TYR A 204 -3.76 -10.65 5.97
N VAL A 205 -3.05 -9.55 5.77
CA VAL A 205 -3.15 -8.75 4.55
C VAL A 205 -1.82 -8.78 3.81
N TYR A 206 -1.91 -8.99 2.50
CA TYR A 206 -0.76 -8.98 1.59
C TYR A 206 -1.00 -8.00 0.45
N LEU A 207 0.10 -7.40 -0.04
CA LEU A 207 0.15 -6.77 -1.35
C LEU A 207 0.87 -7.72 -2.30
N ILE A 208 0.29 -7.93 -3.46
CA ILE A 208 0.88 -8.73 -4.53
C ILE A 208 1.28 -7.76 -5.63
N VAL A 209 2.58 -7.74 -5.97
CA VAL A 209 3.15 -6.85 -6.98
C VAL A 209 3.91 -7.70 -8.00
N GLY A 210 3.34 -7.86 -9.18
CA GLY A 210 3.87 -8.81 -10.15
C GLY A 210 3.91 -10.24 -9.60
N LYS A 211 5.08 -10.75 -9.29
CA LYS A 211 5.29 -12.09 -8.71
C LYS A 211 5.55 -12.08 -7.21
N ASP A 212 5.79 -10.91 -6.63
CA ASP A 212 6.20 -10.75 -5.26
C ASP A 212 5.00 -10.57 -4.32
N VAL A 213 5.07 -11.17 -3.14
CA VAL A 213 4.03 -11.13 -2.12
C VAL A 213 4.60 -10.46 -0.87
N TYR A 214 4.07 -9.29 -0.53
CA TYR A 214 4.50 -8.47 0.61
C TYR A 214 3.47 -8.54 1.72
N GLY A 215 3.82 -9.19 2.82
CA GLY A 215 3.05 -9.17 4.06
C GLY A 215 3.64 -8.21 5.09
N THR A 216 3.06 -8.20 6.29
CA THR A 216 3.66 -7.49 7.42
C THR A 216 5.01 -8.13 7.80
N PRO A 217 5.94 -7.39 8.44
CA PRO A 217 7.23 -7.94 8.85
C PRO A 217 7.16 -9.16 9.78
N ILE A 218 6.00 -9.38 10.42
CA ILE A 218 5.75 -10.50 11.34
C ILE A 218 4.86 -11.59 10.74
N SER A 219 4.38 -11.42 9.49
CA SER A 219 3.59 -12.46 8.81
C SER A 219 4.43 -13.71 8.55
N PRO A 220 3.85 -14.91 8.74
CA PRO A 220 4.55 -16.15 8.43
C PRO A 220 4.95 -16.23 6.94
N GLU A 221 6.21 -16.52 6.67
CA GLU A 221 6.73 -16.61 5.30
C GLU A 221 6.02 -17.71 4.48
N VAL A 222 5.65 -18.80 5.13
CA VAL A 222 4.91 -19.92 4.52
C VAL A 222 3.58 -19.47 3.90
N ASN A 223 2.95 -18.42 4.43
CA ASN A 223 1.74 -17.86 3.85
C ASN A 223 2.03 -17.17 2.52
N ALA A 224 3.07 -16.34 2.46
CA ALA A 224 3.47 -15.65 1.24
C ALA A 224 3.88 -16.65 0.15
N GLU A 225 4.62 -17.71 0.50
CA GLU A 225 4.95 -18.80 -0.41
C GLU A 225 3.71 -19.52 -0.95
N ALA A 226 2.74 -19.83 -0.08
CA ALA A 226 1.49 -20.48 -0.49
C ALA A 226 0.69 -19.61 -1.45
N ILE A 227 0.59 -18.29 -1.18
CA ILE A 227 -0.09 -17.33 -2.04
C ILE A 227 0.64 -17.22 -3.39
N SER A 228 1.97 -17.11 -3.41
CA SER A 228 2.76 -16.97 -4.63
C SER A 228 2.57 -18.18 -5.57
N LYS A 229 2.48 -19.40 -5.04
CA LYS A 229 2.25 -20.63 -5.83
C LYS A 229 0.92 -20.63 -6.60
N LEU A 230 -0.07 -19.87 -6.14
CA LEU A 230 -1.37 -19.77 -6.82
C LEU A 230 -1.35 -18.85 -8.04
N SER A 231 -0.29 -18.03 -8.21
CA SER A 231 -0.23 -17.00 -9.27
C SER A 231 -1.50 -16.15 -9.33
N PRO A 232 -1.96 -15.56 -8.22
CA PRO A 232 -3.34 -15.09 -8.06
C PRO A 232 -3.67 -13.89 -8.96
N LEU A 233 -2.67 -13.12 -9.43
CA LEU A 233 -2.88 -12.00 -10.35
C LEU A 233 -3.40 -12.45 -11.72
N SER A 234 -3.11 -13.67 -12.15
CA SER A 234 -3.58 -14.16 -13.46
C SER A 234 -5.11 -14.23 -13.57
N ASN A 235 -5.80 -14.30 -12.45
CA ASN A 235 -7.27 -14.38 -12.37
C ASN A 235 -7.88 -13.20 -11.59
N ALA A 236 -7.07 -12.23 -11.16
CA ALA A 236 -7.55 -11.11 -10.37
C ALA A 236 -8.32 -10.10 -11.24
N SER A 237 -9.32 -9.46 -10.64
CA SER A 237 -10.15 -8.42 -11.25
C SER A 237 -10.20 -7.19 -10.33
N ALA A 238 -10.45 -6.02 -10.90
CA ALA A 238 -10.66 -4.78 -10.15
C ALA A 238 -12.13 -4.56 -9.74
N THR A 239 -13.04 -5.44 -10.17
CA THR A 239 -14.49 -5.28 -9.92
C THR A 239 -15.09 -6.43 -9.14
N THR A 240 -14.41 -7.57 -9.12
CA THR A 240 -14.92 -8.79 -8.45
C THR A 240 -13.75 -9.55 -7.85
N PRO A 241 -13.68 -9.69 -6.52
CA PRO A 241 -12.62 -10.45 -5.89
C PRO A 241 -12.60 -11.91 -6.33
N THR A 242 -11.43 -12.40 -6.69
CA THR A 242 -11.19 -13.83 -6.90
C THR A 242 -10.85 -14.48 -5.57
N SER A 243 -11.35 -15.69 -5.32
CA SER A 243 -11.07 -16.40 -4.07
C SER A 243 -10.55 -17.81 -4.28
N PHE A 244 -9.77 -18.26 -3.30
CA PHE A 244 -9.13 -19.57 -3.26
C PHE A 244 -9.32 -20.18 -1.87
N GLU A 245 -9.42 -21.51 -1.81
CA GLU A 245 -9.36 -22.27 -0.58
C GLU A 245 -7.98 -22.91 -0.47
N LEU A 246 -7.30 -22.79 0.65
CA LEU A 246 -5.98 -23.36 0.86
C LEU A 246 -5.87 -24.00 2.23
N GLU A 247 -4.92 -24.94 2.33
CA GLU A 247 -4.43 -25.45 3.60
C GLU A 247 -2.97 -25.03 3.77
N ILE A 248 -2.63 -24.38 4.89
CA ILE A 248 -1.26 -23.96 5.22
C ILE A 248 -0.95 -24.48 6.60
N ALA A 249 0.08 -25.31 6.70
CA ALA A 249 0.55 -25.92 7.96
C ALA A 249 -0.61 -26.64 8.73
N GLY A 250 -1.47 -27.35 8.02
CA GLY A 250 -2.60 -28.09 8.60
C GLY A 250 -3.80 -27.25 9.01
N ARG A 251 -3.82 -25.96 8.64
CA ARG A 251 -4.94 -25.05 8.91
C ARG A 251 -5.64 -24.62 7.61
N GLU A 252 -6.96 -24.65 7.61
CA GLU A 252 -7.77 -24.19 6.49
C GLU A 252 -7.86 -22.67 6.45
N PHE A 253 -7.62 -22.10 5.26
CA PHE A 253 -7.73 -20.69 4.96
C PHE A 253 -8.57 -20.46 3.72
N GLY A 254 -9.24 -19.30 3.70
CA GLY A 254 -9.74 -18.68 2.48
C GLY A 254 -8.86 -17.48 2.11
N LEU A 255 -8.47 -17.39 0.86
CA LEU A 255 -7.76 -16.23 0.30
C LEU A 255 -8.72 -15.51 -0.64
N ALA A 256 -8.79 -14.19 -0.56
CA ALA A 256 -9.43 -13.34 -1.55
C ALA A 256 -8.45 -12.30 -2.08
N VAL A 257 -8.49 -12.03 -3.39
CA VAL A 257 -7.59 -11.13 -4.10
C VAL A 257 -8.38 -10.21 -5.00
N GLU A 258 -8.07 -8.91 -4.97
CA GLU A 258 -8.67 -7.89 -5.82
C GLU A 258 -7.57 -6.95 -6.34
N LEU A 259 -7.60 -6.63 -7.64
CA LEU A 259 -6.66 -5.67 -8.23
C LEU A 259 -6.83 -4.30 -7.60
N ALA A 260 -5.71 -3.63 -7.36
CA ALA A 260 -5.63 -2.27 -6.86
C ALA A 260 -4.98 -1.35 -7.91
N PRO A 261 -5.70 -1.01 -9.02
CA PRO A 261 -5.11 -0.33 -10.17
C PRO A 261 -4.56 1.07 -9.83
N ASP A 262 -5.00 1.66 -8.72
CA ASP A 262 -4.45 2.92 -8.23
C ASP A 262 -3.00 2.80 -7.76
N LEU A 263 -2.55 1.61 -7.37
CA LEU A 263 -1.16 1.36 -6.98
C LEU A 263 -0.29 0.89 -8.15
N GLY A 264 -0.91 0.37 -9.20
CA GLY A 264 -0.23 -0.15 -10.39
C GLY A 264 -1.09 -1.21 -11.09
N ARG A 265 -0.80 -1.45 -12.38
CA ARG A 265 -1.58 -2.41 -13.18
C ARG A 265 -1.39 -3.87 -12.76
N ASP A 266 -0.26 -4.14 -12.13
CA ASP A 266 0.18 -5.46 -11.65
C ASP A 266 0.14 -5.56 -10.11
N VAL A 267 -0.67 -4.71 -9.46
CA VAL A 267 -0.79 -4.67 -8.00
C VAL A 267 -2.17 -5.13 -7.56
N ALA A 268 -2.20 -5.98 -6.53
CA ALA A 268 -3.44 -6.41 -5.89
C ALA A 268 -3.34 -6.37 -4.36
N VAL A 269 -4.47 -6.18 -3.71
CA VAL A 269 -4.66 -6.44 -2.28
C VAL A 269 -5.15 -7.86 -2.10
N ALA A 270 -4.63 -8.58 -1.12
CA ALA A 270 -5.06 -9.92 -0.77
C ALA A 270 -5.34 -10.05 0.72
N VAL A 271 -6.40 -10.79 1.06
CA VAL A 271 -6.75 -11.14 2.44
C VAL A 271 -6.74 -12.64 2.59
N LEU A 272 -5.88 -13.15 3.46
CA LEU A 272 -5.83 -14.55 3.88
C LEU A 272 -6.50 -14.66 5.24
N ARG A 273 -7.60 -15.43 5.33
CA ARG A 273 -8.45 -15.51 6.51
C ARG A 273 -8.73 -16.95 6.89
N SER A 274 -8.76 -17.24 8.21
CA SER A 274 -9.20 -18.52 8.77
C SER A 274 -10.17 -18.27 9.92
N GLU A 275 -11.35 -18.90 9.82
CA GLU A 275 -12.27 -19.00 10.95
C GLU A 275 -11.71 -20.03 11.94
N THR A 276 -11.66 -19.73 13.20
CA THR A 276 -11.14 -20.63 14.25
C THR A 276 -12.20 -21.59 14.73
#